data_5b5e03906235ea8cd0f6c8d91422771d
#
_entry.id   5b5e03906235ea8cd0f6c8d91422771d
#
_cell.length_a   1.000
_cell.length_b   1.000
_cell.length_c   1.000
_cell.angle_alpha   90.00
_cell.angle_beta   90.00
_cell.angle_gamma   90.00
#
_symmetry.space_group_name_H-M   'P 1'
#
loop_
_entity.id
_entity.type
_entity.pdbx_description
1 polymer ?
#
loop_
_entity_poly.entity_id
_entity_poly.type
_entity_poly.pdbx_seq_one_letter_code
_entity_poly.pdbx_strand_id
1 'polypeptide(L)'
;VRSVEAKKEQILTGFEWEQLLSEYPVVVADKRKYYIESNRSHYNHAHHSEGLDVAEQIIAEKYPEYSAAFTKVCNRTWAHMFNMFVMRRDLFNQYCEWMFSILEEIEKRVDISGYDMYEARIYGFVS
;
A
#
# COMPACT_ATOMS: atom_id res chain seq x y z
N VAL A 1 19.48 -21.33 -7.01
CA VAL A 1 19.12 -20.53 -5.80
C VAL A 1 20.35 -19.71 -5.44
N ARG A 2 20.24 -18.37 -5.48
CA ARG A 2 21.35 -17.49 -5.03
C ARG A 2 21.56 -17.68 -3.53
N SER A 3 22.82 -17.68 -3.11
CA SER A 3 23.15 -17.80 -1.68
C SER A 3 22.59 -16.62 -0.88
N VAL A 4 22.45 -16.78 0.43
CA VAL A 4 21.98 -15.71 1.33
C VAL A 4 22.94 -14.53 1.30
N GLU A 5 24.26 -14.81 1.20
CA GLU A 5 25.32 -13.82 1.08
C GLU A 5 25.15 -12.98 -0.20
N ALA A 6 24.97 -13.63 -1.36
CA ALA A 6 24.75 -12.94 -2.63
C ALA A 6 23.48 -12.08 -2.65
N LYS A 7 22.47 -12.41 -1.82
CA LYS A 7 21.27 -11.56 -1.64
C LYS A 7 21.55 -10.37 -0.73
N LYS A 8 22.38 -10.54 0.31
CA LYS A 8 22.77 -9.45 1.21
C LYS A 8 23.59 -8.37 0.50
N GLU A 9 24.46 -8.76 -0.42
CA GLU A 9 25.27 -7.84 -1.24
C GLU A 9 24.40 -6.95 -2.17
N GLN A 10 23.14 -7.30 -2.38
CA GLN A 10 22.19 -6.52 -3.17
C GLN A 10 21.38 -5.52 -2.33
N ILE A 11 21.54 -5.52 -1.01
CA ILE A 11 20.89 -4.55 -0.13
C ILE A 11 21.72 -3.28 -0.14
N LEU A 12 21.09 -2.16 -0.47
CA LEU A 12 21.73 -0.85 -0.48
C LEU A 12 22.21 -0.46 0.92
N THR A 13 23.39 0.12 0.97
CA THR A 13 23.96 0.71 2.19
C THR A 13 23.25 2.01 2.57
N GLY A 14 23.40 2.46 3.81
CA GLY A 14 22.86 3.76 4.25
C GLY A 14 23.30 4.92 3.38
N PHE A 15 24.58 4.93 2.96
CA PHE A 15 25.12 5.97 2.07
C PHE A 15 24.45 5.97 0.68
N GLU A 16 24.25 4.80 0.08
CA GLU A 16 23.55 4.67 -1.20
C GLU A 16 22.08 5.13 -1.09
N TRP A 17 21.41 4.84 0.03
CA TRP A 17 20.07 5.36 0.31
C TRP A 17 20.05 6.89 0.44
N GLU A 18 21.02 7.48 1.13
CA GLU A 18 21.13 8.95 1.25
C GLU A 18 21.33 9.60 -0.13
N GLN A 19 22.16 9.02 -0.99
CA GLN A 19 22.35 9.51 -2.35
C GLN A 19 21.06 9.43 -3.17
N LEU A 20 20.36 8.29 -3.14
CA LEU A 20 19.07 8.12 -3.83
C LEU A 20 18.03 9.11 -3.34
N LEU A 21 17.90 9.31 -2.03
CA LEU A 21 16.92 10.25 -1.44
C LEU A 21 17.26 11.71 -1.66
N SER A 22 18.51 12.04 -2.01
CA SER A 22 18.88 13.39 -2.43
C SER A 22 18.31 13.75 -3.80
N GLU A 23 18.19 12.76 -4.69
CA GLU A 23 17.66 12.89 -6.06
C GLU A 23 16.16 12.57 -6.14
N TYR A 24 15.74 11.49 -5.48
CA TYR A 24 14.36 11.00 -5.50
C TYR A 24 13.75 11.05 -4.09
N PRO A 25 12.67 11.81 -3.87
CA PRO A 25 12.07 11.94 -2.55
C PRO A 25 11.42 10.65 -2.03
N VAL A 26 11.07 9.73 -2.94
CA VAL A 26 10.46 8.42 -2.64
C VAL A 26 11.06 7.36 -3.56
N VAL A 27 11.43 6.23 -2.99
CA VAL A 27 11.87 5.02 -3.70
C VAL A 27 10.93 3.88 -3.31
N VAL A 28 10.35 3.21 -4.29
CA VAL A 28 9.39 2.12 -4.10
C VAL A 28 9.92 0.82 -4.73
N ALA A 29 9.42 -0.32 -4.27
CA ALA A 29 9.71 -1.61 -4.89
C ALA A 29 9.18 -1.67 -6.33
N ASP A 30 9.72 -2.57 -7.13
CA ASP A 30 9.23 -2.83 -8.48
C ASP A 30 7.74 -3.19 -8.48
N LYS A 31 7.03 -2.72 -9.51
CA LYS A 31 5.61 -3.00 -9.67
C LYS A 31 5.34 -4.47 -9.95
N ARG A 32 4.38 -5.03 -9.22
CA ARG A 32 3.78 -6.32 -9.52
C ARG A 32 2.67 -6.16 -10.56
N LYS A 33 2.67 -7.03 -11.57
CA LYS A 33 1.68 -7.02 -12.66
C LYS A 33 0.76 -8.24 -12.55
N TYR A 34 -0.53 -8.02 -12.72
CA TYR A 34 -1.56 -9.07 -12.71
C TYR A 34 -2.01 -9.48 -14.12
N TYR A 35 -1.57 -8.76 -15.16
CA TYR A 35 -1.83 -9.00 -16.58
C TYR A 35 -3.30 -8.89 -17.01
N ILE A 36 -4.21 -9.63 -16.40
CA ILE A 36 -5.64 -9.72 -16.79
C ILE A 36 -6.51 -9.02 -15.74
N GLU A 37 -6.23 -9.20 -14.45
CA GLU A 37 -7.02 -8.65 -13.36
C GLU A 37 -6.63 -7.20 -13.03
N SER A 38 -7.63 -6.37 -12.71
CA SER A 38 -7.38 -5.08 -12.07
C SER A 38 -6.98 -5.29 -10.60
N ASN A 39 -6.35 -4.28 -10.00
CA ASN A 39 -6.00 -4.34 -8.57
C ASN A 39 -7.24 -4.59 -7.71
N ARG A 40 -8.38 -3.94 -8.01
CA ARG A 40 -9.66 -4.17 -7.29
C ARG A 40 -10.15 -5.60 -7.47
N SER A 41 -10.16 -6.13 -8.69
CA SER A 41 -10.60 -7.50 -8.95
C SER A 41 -9.73 -8.49 -8.19
N HIS A 42 -8.42 -8.32 -8.22
CA HIS A 42 -7.48 -9.15 -7.48
C HIS A 42 -7.71 -9.09 -5.96
N TYR A 43 -7.91 -7.87 -5.42
CA TYR A 43 -8.24 -7.68 -4.01
C TYR A 43 -9.52 -8.45 -3.63
N ASN A 44 -10.59 -8.27 -4.40
CA ASN A 44 -11.90 -8.89 -4.13
C ASN A 44 -11.90 -10.42 -4.26
N HIS A 45 -10.98 -11.00 -5.03
CA HIS A 45 -10.81 -12.45 -5.08
C HIS A 45 -9.98 -13.01 -3.91
N ALA A 46 -9.08 -12.22 -3.37
CA ALA A 46 -8.15 -12.64 -2.31
C ALA A 46 -8.64 -12.28 -0.90
N HIS A 47 -9.51 -11.26 -0.78
CA HIS A 47 -9.95 -10.67 0.49
C HIS A 47 -11.43 -10.26 0.41
N HIS A 48 -12.01 -9.91 1.57
CA HIS A 48 -13.34 -9.29 1.63
C HIS A 48 -13.32 -7.91 0.97
N SER A 49 -14.22 -7.67 0.02
CA SER A 49 -14.30 -6.40 -0.74
C SER A 49 -14.60 -5.20 0.15
N GLU A 50 -15.27 -5.40 1.27
CA GLU A 50 -15.73 -4.37 2.20
C GLU A 50 -14.62 -3.41 2.63
N GLY A 51 -13.41 -3.92 2.91
CA GLY A 51 -12.28 -3.09 3.32
C GLY A 51 -11.89 -2.05 2.28
N LEU A 52 -11.83 -2.45 1.02
CA LEU A 52 -11.49 -1.56 -0.08
C LEU A 52 -12.64 -0.60 -0.43
N ASP A 53 -13.89 -1.07 -0.33
CA ASP A 53 -15.09 -0.27 -0.59
C ASP A 53 -15.26 0.83 0.48
N VAL A 54 -15.04 0.50 1.74
CA VAL A 54 -15.05 1.47 2.86
C VAL A 54 -13.89 2.46 2.73
N ALA A 55 -12.69 2.01 2.33
CA ALA A 55 -11.56 2.92 2.06
C ALA A 55 -11.90 3.93 0.97
N GLU A 56 -12.56 3.51 -0.12
CA GLU A 56 -13.02 4.40 -1.19
C GLU A 56 -13.99 5.47 -0.68
N GLN A 57 -14.96 5.08 0.16
CA GLN A 57 -15.91 6.01 0.78
C GLN A 57 -15.20 7.02 1.68
N ILE A 58 -14.29 6.58 2.54
CA ILE A 58 -13.52 7.45 3.43
C ILE A 58 -12.68 8.46 2.63
N ILE A 59 -12.03 8.00 1.56
CA ILE A 59 -11.25 8.87 0.69
C ILE A 59 -12.17 9.92 0.03
N ALA A 60 -13.34 9.52 -0.46
CA ALA A 60 -14.29 10.46 -1.06
C ALA A 60 -14.82 11.48 -0.05
N GLU A 61 -15.00 11.11 1.20
CA GLU A 61 -15.49 11.98 2.28
C GLU A 61 -14.42 12.93 2.81
N LYS A 62 -13.22 12.43 3.11
CA LYS A 62 -12.16 13.18 3.82
C LYS A 62 -11.09 13.76 2.91
N TYR A 63 -10.85 13.12 1.76
CA TYR A 63 -9.77 13.44 0.82
C TYR A 63 -10.24 13.36 -0.64
N PRO A 64 -11.30 14.09 -1.04
CA PRO A 64 -11.91 13.97 -2.36
C PRO A 64 -10.93 14.22 -3.52
N GLU A 65 -9.86 14.98 -3.29
CA GLU A 65 -8.78 15.21 -4.25
C GLU A 65 -8.03 13.95 -4.65
N TYR A 66 -8.04 12.92 -3.81
CA TYR A 66 -7.42 11.61 -4.09
C TYR A 66 -8.36 10.60 -4.74
N SER A 67 -9.68 10.86 -4.81
CA SER A 67 -10.67 9.90 -5.33
C SER A 67 -10.34 9.44 -6.75
N ALA A 68 -9.97 10.38 -7.64
CA ALA A 68 -9.61 10.05 -9.02
C ALA A 68 -8.32 9.18 -9.08
N ALA A 69 -7.34 9.47 -8.21
CA ALA A 69 -6.11 8.69 -8.12
C ALA A 69 -6.40 7.28 -7.58
N PHE A 70 -7.23 7.15 -6.56
CA PHE A 70 -7.66 5.87 -5.99
C PHE A 70 -8.35 5.01 -7.06
N THR A 71 -9.36 5.54 -7.74
CA THR A 71 -10.05 4.83 -8.83
C THR A 71 -9.08 4.39 -9.93
N LYS A 72 -8.14 5.25 -10.32
CA LYS A 72 -7.11 4.93 -11.31
C LYS A 72 -6.22 3.77 -10.84
N VAL A 73 -5.79 3.75 -9.58
CA VAL A 73 -4.98 2.66 -9.01
C VAL A 73 -5.77 1.36 -8.97
N CYS A 74 -7.03 1.39 -8.53
CA CYS A 74 -7.91 0.23 -8.46
C CYS A 74 -8.14 -0.43 -9.82
N ASN A 75 -8.26 0.37 -10.87
CA ASN A 75 -8.59 -0.11 -12.22
C ASN A 75 -7.39 -0.58 -13.04
N ARG A 76 -6.16 -0.26 -12.67
CA ARG A 76 -4.98 -0.75 -13.40
C ARG A 76 -4.60 -2.17 -12.97
N THR A 77 -3.83 -2.86 -13.82
CA THR A 77 -3.41 -4.27 -13.65
C THR A 77 -2.05 -4.41 -12.98
N TRP A 78 -1.59 -3.38 -12.27
CA TRP A 78 -0.30 -3.40 -11.59
C TRP A 78 -0.30 -2.42 -10.40
N ALA A 79 0.49 -2.74 -9.39
CA ALA A 79 0.74 -1.85 -8.25
C ALA A 79 2.13 -2.07 -7.66
N HIS A 80 2.60 -1.10 -6.86
CA HIS A 80 3.73 -1.27 -5.95
C HIS A 80 3.19 -1.88 -4.67
N MET A 81 3.44 -3.18 -4.46
CA MET A 81 2.84 -3.97 -3.40
C MET A 81 3.72 -4.04 -2.15
N PHE A 82 3.13 -4.51 -1.06
CA PHE A 82 3.80 -4.90 0.19
C PHE A 82 4.29 -3.76 1.07
N ASN A 83 3.84 -2.53 0.86
CA ASN A 83 4.27 -1.37 1.67
C ASN A 83 5.81 -1.24 1.79
N MET A 84 6.53 -1.65 0.74
CA MET A 84 8.00 -1.55 0.68
C MET A 84 8.40 -0.26 -0.02
N PHE A 85 8.84 0.69 0.77
CA PHE A 85 9.31 1.98 0.27
C PHE A 85 10.39 2.56 1.20
N VAL A 86 11.17 3.47 0.65
CA VAL A 86 12.04 4.37 1.40
C VAL A 86 11.73 5.79 0.94
N MET A 87 11.48 6.70 1.87
CA MET A 87 11.18 8.10 1.55
C MET A 87 11.80 9.06 2.55
N ARG A 88 11.89 10.32 2.17
CA ARG A 88 12.35 11.37 3.08
C ARG A 88 11.39 11.49 4.27
N ARG A 89 11.95 11.82 5.43
CA ARG A 89 11.22 11.83 6.71
C ARG A 89 10.01 12.76 6.72
N ASP A 90 10.11 13.91 6.08
CA ASP A 90 9.01 14.85 5.96
C ASP A 90 7.81 14.25 5.23
N LEU A 91 8.06 13.56 4.12
CA LEU A 91 7.03 12.86 3.35
C LEU A 91 6.51 11.62 4.08
N PHE A 92 7.39 10.90 4.76
CA PHE A 92 6.99 9.74 5.58
C PHE A 92 6.00 10.15 6.67
N ASN A 93 6.25 11.25 7.37
CA ASN A 93 5.35 11.73 8.41
C ASN A 93 3.97 12.10 7.83
N GLN A 94 3.92 12.83 6.70
CA GLN A 94 2.68 13.17 6.01
C GLN A 94 1.94 11.93 5.52
N TYR A 95 2.66 10.97 4.95
CA TYR A 95 2.10 9.70 4.50
C TYR A 95 1.49 8.92 5.67
N CYS A 96 2.20 8.80 6.79
CA CYS A 96 1.67 8.11 7.98
C CYS A 96 0.41 8.78 8.53
N GLU A 97 0.42 10.10 8.65
CA GLU A 97 -0.74 10.87 9.12
C GLU A 97 -1.96 10.62 8.22
N TRP A 98 -1.78 10.71 6.91
CA TRP A 98 -2.82 10.44 5.93
C TRP A 98 -3.31 8.98 5.99
N MET A 99 -2.40 8.02 5.91
CA MET A 99 -2.72 6.58 5.90
C MET A 99 -3.41 6.14 7.17
N PHE A 100 -2.89 6.49 8.35
CA PHE A 100 -3.49 6.11 9.62
C PHE A 100 -4.85 6.75 9.85
N SER A 101 -5.08 7.97 9.37
CA SER A 101 -6.40 8.59 9.44
C SER A 101 -7.47 7.82 8.67
N ILE A 102 -7.10 7.15 7.57
CA ILE A 102 -7.99 6.27 6.79
C ILE A 102 -8.19 4.94 7.51
N LEU A 103 -7.11 4.31 7.99
CA LEU A 103 -7.17 3.02 8.67
C LEU A 103 -7.99 3.09 9.97
N GLU A 104 -7.86 4.16 10.74
CA GLU A 104 -8.68 4.41 11.94
C GLU A 104 -10.18 4.53 11.62
N GLU A 105 -10.54 5.11 10.48
CA GLU A 105 -11.93 5.16 10.04
C GLU A 105 -12.43 3.81 9.53
N ILE A 106 -11.58 3.01 8.87
CA ILE A 106 -11.91 1.63 8.50
C ILE A 106 -12.20 0.81 9.75
N GLU A 107 -11.35 0.93 10.78
CA GLU A 107 -11.53 0.23 12.07
C GLU A 107 -12.89 0.52 12.73
N LYS A 108 -13.40 1.74 12.58
CA LYS A 108 -14.71 2.13 13.12
C LYS A 108 -15.91 1.63 12.29
N ARG A 109 -15.72 1.37 11.01
CA ARG A 109 -16.79 1.09 10.05
C ARG A 109 -16.89 -0.37 9.63
N VAL A 110 -15.81 -1.15 9.74
CA VAL A 110 -15.77 -2.56 9.35
C VAL A 110 -15.79 -3.45 10.59
N ASP A 111 -16.79 -4.32 10.66
CA ASP A 111 -16.88 -5.33 11.72
C ASP A 111 -16.12 -6.60 11.31
N ILE A 112 -14.96 -6.80 11.93
CA ILE A 112 -14.10 -7.96 11.69
C ILE A 112 -14.37 -9.13 12.64
N SER A 113 -15.41 -9.08 13.48
CA SER A 113 -15.69 -10.10 14.50
C SER A 113 -15.95 -11.50 13.92
N GLY A 114 -16.44 -11.56 12.67
CA GLY A 114 -16.65 -12.80 11.91
C GLY A 114 -15.49 -13.25 11.04
N TYR A 115 -14.37 -12.50 11.02
CA TYR A 115 -13.22 -12.80 10.17
C TYR A 115 -12.31 -13.85 10.81
N ASP A 116 -11.70 -14.69 9.98
CA ASP A 116 -10.63 -15.55 10.45
C ASP A 116 -9.34 -14.75 10.74
N MET A 117 -8.31 -15.41 11.29
CA MET A 117 -7.06 -14.77 11.68
C MET A 117 -6.32 -14.14 10.49
N TYR A 118 -6.47 -14.68 9.29
CA TYR A 118 -5.86 -14.14 8.08
C TYR A 118 -6.61 -12.88 7.61
N GLU A 119 -7.93 -12.97 7.50
CA GLU A 119 -8.80 -11.88 7.03
C GLU A 119 -8.83 -10.70 8.03
N ALA A 120 -8.65 -10.94 9.32
CA ALA A 120 -8.55 -9.89 10.35
C ALA A 120 -7.33 -8.96 10.15
N ARG A 121 -6.44 -9.27 9.19
CA ARG A 121 -5.31 -8.40 8.78
C ARG A 121 -5.71 -7.33 7.76
N ILE A 122 -6.99 -7.01 7.68
CA ILE A 122 -7.58 -6.06 6.72
C ILE A 122 -6.78 -4.76 6.57
N TYR A 123 -6.26 -4.19 7.65
CA TYR A 123 -5.48 -2.95 7.63
C TYR A 123 -4.18 -3.08 6.80
N GLY A 124 -3.55 -4.24 6.85
CA GLY A 124 -2.38 -4.54 6.03
C GLY A 124 -2.69 -4.86 4.58
N PHE A 125 -3.94 -5.22 4.26
CA PHE A 125 -4.35 -5.50 2.89
C PHE A 125 -4.84 -4.26 2.15
N VAL A 126 -5.42 -3.31 2.88
CA VAL A 126 -5.94 -2.03 2.33
C VAL A 126 -4.85 -0.98 2.19
N SER A 127 -3.83 -1.00 3.06
CA SER A 127 -2.75 0.00 3.13
C SER A 127 -1.77 0.01 1.94
#